data_0dfbc79b07d76ba3869383fb4f4e4b68
#
_entry.id   0dfbc79b07d76ba3869383fb4f4e4b68
#
_cell.length_a   1.000
_cell.length_b   1.000
_cell.length_c   1.000
_cell.angle_alpha   90.00
_cell.angle_beta   90.00
_cell.angle_gamma   90.00
#
_symmetry.space_group_name_H-M   'P 1'
#
loop_
_entity.id
_entity.type
_entity.pdbx_description
1 polymer ?
#
loop_
_entity_poly.entity_id
_entity_poly.type
_entity_poly.pdbx_seq_one_letter_code
_entity_poly.pdbx_strand_id
1 'polypeptide(L)'
;MVGIISDRDVKGASPSKATALEVHEMQYLLAELKAKDIMTAKPVTIKPWDSVEQAAIIMMDKKFGGLPVVSEDNKLVGIITDQDIFKLLINITGARVEGMQFAFELPDTPGSMRVIFDTMRKHNARIISVLSSYMEDNKRQIYVRIRSMEESAVEALVKDLEATGTLLLAAPYDV
;
A
#
# COMPACT_ATOMS: atom_id res chain seq x y z
N MET A 1 20.29 3.49 -18.39
CA MET A 1 20.03 4.48 -17.32
C MET A 1 21.34 4.78 -16.61
N VAL A 2 21.64 6.05 -16.31
CA VAL A 2 22.92 6.46 -15.72
C VAL A 2 22.82 6.82 -14.24
N GLY A 3 21.64 7.19 -13.77
CA GLY A 3 21.37 7.53 -12.36
C GLY A 3 19.93 7.97 -12.16
N ILE A 4 19.60 8.30 -10.91
CA ILE A 4 18.34 8.88 -10.48
C ILE A 4 18.61 10.08 -9.57
N ILE A 5 17.75 11.08 -9.62
CA ILE A 5 17.75 12.23 -8.73
C ILE A 5 16.40 12.24 -8.00
N SER A 6 16.43 12.34 -6.72
CA SER A 6 15.25 12.50 -5.85
C SER A 6 15.17 13.93 -5.29
N ASP A 7 14.01 14.31 -4.77
CA ASP A 7 13.82 15.58 -4.05
C ASP A 7 14.81 15.74 -2.87
N ARG A 8 15.19 14.63 -2.23
CA ARG A 8 16.20 14.62 -1.16
C ARG A 8 17.58 15.00 -1.68
N ASP A 9 17.97 14.52 -2.87
CA ASP A 9 19.26 14.83 -3.47
C ASP A 9 19.33 16.30 -3.83
N VAL A 10 18.25 16.85 -4.40
CA VAL A 10 18.14 18.28 -4.74
C VAL A 10 18.20 19.14 -3.45
N LYS A 11 17.46 18.77 -2.41
CA LYS A 11 17.49 19.48 -1.12
C LYS A 11 18.86 19.40 -0.45
N GLY A 12 19.52 18.25 -0.53
CA GLY A 12 20.86 18.05 0.02
C GLY A 12 21.94 18.86 -0.69
N ALA A 13 21.76 19.08 -2.00
CA ALA A 13 22.67 19.89 -2.82
C ALA A 13 22.41 21.39 -2.70
N SER A 14 21.27 21.80 -2.16
CA SER A 14 20.93 23.21 -1.98
C SER A 14 21.63 23.77 -0.73
N PRO A 15 22.26 24.96 -0.82
CA PRO A 15 22.87 25.60 0.35
C PRO A 15 21.86 25.81 1.47
N SER A 16 22.25 25.52 2.71
CA SER A 16 21.39 25.76 3.86
C SER A 16 21.27 27.26 4.15
N LYS A 17 20.16 27.68 4.78
CA LYS A 17 19.98 29.07 5.25
C LYS A 17 21.06 29.52 6.25
N ALA A 18 21.85 28.59 6.80
CA ALA A 18 22.96 28.87 7.71
C ALA A 18 24.30 29.08 6.98
N THR A 19 24.34 29.01 5.66
CA THR A 19 25.56 29.23 4.87
C THR A 19 25.81 30.73 4.79
N ALA A 20 27.00 31.16 5.16
CA ALA A 20 27.42 32.59 5.17
C ALA A 20 27.75 33.15 3.77
N LEU A 21 27.29 32.46 2.70
CA LEU A 21 27.51 32.87 1.31
C LEU A 21 26.57 34.02 0.92
N GLU A 22 27.11 34.96 0.16
CA GLU A 22 26.27 35.98 -0.48
C GLU A 22 25.32 35.36 -1.51
N VAL A 23 24.16 35.98 -1.71
CA VAL A 23 23.11 35.48 -2.64
C VAL A 23 23.67 35.23 -4.06
N HIS A 24 24.58 36.09 -4.53
CA HIS A 24 25.20 35.96 -5.84
C HIS A 24 26.15 34.74 -5.95
N GLU A 25 26.92 34.46 -4.90
CA GLU A 25 27.77 33.26 -4.83
C GLU A 25 26.95 31.98 -4.83
N MET A 26 25.84 31.99 -4.10
CA MET A 26 24.91 30.88 -4.03
C MET A 26 24.28 30.59 -5.40
N GLN A 27 23.84 31.64 -6.10
CA GLN A 27 23.29 31.51 -7.46
C GLN A 27 24.32 30.96 -8.47
N TYR A 28 25.56 31.41 -8.36
CA TYR A 28 26.67 30.94 -9.22
C TYR A 28 26.92 29.44 -8.98
N LEU A 29 27.05 28.99 -7.72
CA LEU A 29 27.29 27.60 -7.37
C LEU A 29 26.13 26.68 -7.81
N LEU A 30 24.90 27.15 -7.69
CA LEU A 30 23.72 26.38 -8.16
C LEU A 30 23.69 26.30 -9.69
N ALA A 31 24.15 27.34 -10.42
CA ALA A 31 24.18 27.32 -11.87
C ALA A 31 25.25 26.37 -12.45
N GLU A 32 26.35 26.14 -11.71
CA GLU A 32 27.38 25.17 -12.06
C GLU A 32 27.02 23.72 -11.75
N LEU A 33 26.02 23.48 -10.88
CA LEU A 33 25.62 22.16 -10.42
C LEU A 33 25.03 21.31 -11.57
N LYS A 34 25.65 20.19 -11.84
CA LYS A 34 25.19 19.26 -12.89
C LYS A 34 24.45 18.08 -12.26
N ALA A 35 23.48 17.53 -12.99
CA ALA A 35 22.72 16.35 -12.54
C ALA A 35 23.62 15.18 -12.08
N LYS A 36 24.76 14.98 -12.76
CA LYS A 36 25.74 13.94 -12.41
C LYS A 36 26.38 14.12 -11.02
N ASP A 37 26.40 15.36 -10.51
CA ASP A 37 27.06 15.69 -9.24
C ASP A 37 26.17 15.39 -8.03
N ILE A 38 24.84 15.32 -8.27
CA ILE A 38 23.83 15.06 -7.22
C ILE A 38 23.09 13.75 -7.39
N MET A 39 23.21 13.09 -8.56
CA MET A 39 22.49 11.85 -8.81
C MET A 39 23.05 10.68 -8.00
N THR A 40 22.17 9.78 -7.60
CA THR A 40 22.57 8.44 -7.20
C THR A 40 22.90 7.64 -8.46
N ALA A 41 24.21 7.36 -8.66
CA ALA A 41 24.65 6.48 -9.73
C ALA A 41 24.29 5.04 -9.43
N LYS A 42 23.91 4.24 -10.45
CA LYS A 42 23.51 2.83 -10.32
C LYS A 42 22.37 2.65 -9.29
N PRO A 43 21.21 3.28 -9.48
CA PRO A 43 20.09 3.14 -8.56
C PRO A 43 19.60 1.71 -8.49
N VAL A 44 18.95 1.36 -7.37
CA VAL A 44 18.20 0.11 -7.25
C VAL A 44 17.02 0.18 -8.23
N THR A 45 16.83 -0.87 -9.00
CA THR A 45 15.78 -0.98 -10.01
C THR A 45 14.98 -2.27 -9.82
N ILE A 46 13.81 -2.31 -10.40
CA ILE A 46 12.98 -3.51 -10.51
C ILE A 46 12.64 -3.79 -11.96
N LYS A 47 12.09 -4.96 -12.22
CA LYS A 47 11.66 -5.41 -13.54
C LYS A 47 10.14 -5.29 -13.67
N PRO A 48 9.58 -5.19 -14.91
CA PRO A 48 8.13 -5.09 -15.12
C PRO A 48 7.30 -6.25 -14.57
N TRP A 49 7.92 -7.40 -14.33
CA TRP A 49 7.27 -8.61 -13.79
C TRP A 49 7.53 -8.83 -12.30
N ASP A 50 8.33 -7.98 -11.65
CA ASP A 50 8.49 -8.02 -10.20
C ASP A 50 7.16 -7.57 -9.54
N SER A 51 6.83 -8.17 -8.41
CA SER A 51 5.58 -7.85 -7.75
C SER A 51 5.61 -6.48 -7.07
N VAL A 52 4.44 -5.89 -6.89
CA VAL A 52 4.30 -4.60 -6.20
C VAL A 52 4.74 -4.71 -4.73
N GLU A 53 4.53 -5.88 -4.13
CA GLU A 53 4.98 -6.18 -2.76
C GLU A 53 6.51 -6.15 -2.66
N GLN A 54 7.22 -6.69 -3.65
CA GLN A 54 8.68 -6.59 -3.70
C GLN A 54 9.15 -5.15 -3.81
N ALA A 55 8.49 -4.34 -4.66
CA ALA A 55 8.77 -2.92 -4.74
C ALA A 55 8.54 -2.21 -3.40
N ALA A 56 7.42 -2.49 -2.73
CA ALA A 56 7.09 -1.92 -1.42
C ALA A 56 8.13 -2.28 -0.35
N ILE A 57 8.58 -3.53 -0.29
CA ILE A 57 9.62 -4.00 0.63
C ILE A 57 10.92 -3.22 0.40
N ILE A 58 11.38 -3.13 -0.86
CA ILE A 58 12.62 -2.41 -1.19
C ILE A 58 12.51 -0.92 -0.82
N MET A 59 11.36 -0.28 -1.12
CA MET A 59 11.13 1.13 -0.78
C MET A 59 11.16 1.35 0.73
N MET A 60 10.52 0.48 1.51
CA MET A 60 10.47 0.56 2.97
C MET A 60 11.86 0.36 3.58
N ASP A 61 12.57 -0.70 3.20
CA ASP A 61 13.87 -1.06 3.79
C ASP A 61 14.95 -0.03 3.47
N LYS A 62 14.92 0.54 2.26
CA LYS A 62 15.91 1.51 1.78
C LYS A 62 15.45 2.96 1.91
N LYS A 63 14.21 3.19 2.38
CA LYS A 63 13.60 4.53 2.53
C LYS A 63 13.57 5.30 1.20
N PHE A 64 13.22 4.62 0.12
CA PHE A 64 13.04 5.21 -1.20
C PHE A 64 11.57 5.56 -1.44
N GLY A 65 11.29 6.70 -2.10
CA GLY A 65 9.93 7.08 -2.51
C GLY A 65 9.54 6.51 -3.88
N GLY A 66 10.46 5.83 -4.57
CA GLY A 66 10.19 5.22 -5.86
C GLY A 66 11.38 4.44 -6.41
N LEU A 67 11.09 3.56 -7.37
CA LEU A 67 12.08 2.69 -8.01
C LEU A 67 11.92 2.78 -9.53
N PRO A 68 13.01 2.99 -10.29
CA PRO A 68 12.99 2.84 -11.73
C PRO A 68 12.66 1.40 -12.12
N VAL A 69 11.81 1.25 -13.13
CA VAL A 69 11.49 -0.04 -13.75
C VAL A 69 12.29 -0.15 -15.03
N VAL A 70 13.06 -1.23 -15.17
CA VAL A 70 13.94 -1.44 -16.32
C VAL A 70 13.66 -2.77 -17.02
N SER A 71 13.77 -2.76 -18.36
CA SER A 71 13.68 -3.98 -19.18
C SER A 71 14.83 -4.95 -18.91
N GLU A 72 14.83 -6.11 -19.58
CA GLU A 72 15.96 -7.06 -19.53
C GLU A 72 17.28 -6.41 -20.01
N ASP A 73 17.19 -5.57 -21.02
CA ASP A 73 18.34 -4.81 -21.57
C ASP A 73 18.74 -3.61 -20.68
N ASN A 74 18.26 -3.49 -19.46
CA ASN A 74 18.49 -2.36 -18.56
C ASN A 74 18.05 -0.98 -19.12
N LYS A 75 17.09 -0.95 -20.06
CA LYS A 75 16.48 0.29 -20.53
C LYS A 75 15.36 0.69 -19.58
N LEU A 76 15.30 1.97 -19.23
CA LEU A 76 14.21 2.53 -18.43
C LEU A 76 12.89 2.40 -19.20
N VAL A 77 11.90 1.75 -18.59
CA VAL A 77 10.55 1.54 -19.14
C VAL A 77 9.47 2.19 -18.30
N GLY A 78 9.78 2.60 -17.07
CA GLY A 78 8.84 3.27 -16.18
C GLY A 78 9.47 3.57 -14.82
N ILE A 79 8.61 4.03 -13.94
CA ILE A 79 8.90 4.22 -12.51
C ILE A 79 7.70 3.76 -11.72
N ILE A 80 7.91 3.14 -10.57
CA ILE A 80 6.90 2.87 -9.56
C ILE A 80 7.20 3.70 -8.32
N THR A 81 6.18 4.30 -7.74
CA THR A 81 6.30 5.15 -6.56
C THR A 81 5.47 4.62 -5.39
N ASP A 82 5.72 5.11 -4.18
CA ASP A 82 4.89 4.87 -3.00
C ASP A 82 3.42 5.27 -3.24
N GLN A 83 3.18 6.35 -3.99
CA GLN A 83 1.84 6.79 -4.40
C GLN A 83 1.12 5.73 -5.27
N ASP A 84 1.84 5.03 -6.14
CA ASP A 84 1.25 3.98 -6.97
C ASP A 84 0.89 2.76 -6.12
N ILE A 85 1.71 2.42 -5.14
CA ILE A 85 1.42 1.37 -4.16
C ILE A 85 0.19 1.73 -3.33
N PHE A 86 0.07 2.96 -2.82
CA PHE A 86 -1.11 3.42 -2.09
C PHE A 86 -2.37 3.41 -2.96
N LYS A 87 -2.29 3.85 -4.22
CA LYS A 87 -3.42 3.76 -5.16
C LYS A 87 -3.88 2.33 -5.36
N LEU A 88 -2.94 1.39 -5.54
CA LEU A 88 -3.25 -0.02 -5.67
C LEU A 88 -3.94 -0.53 -4.40
N LEU A 89 -3.39 -0.25 -3.21
CA LEU A 89 -3.97 -0.67 -1.93
C LEU A 89 -5.41 -0.17 -1.77
N ILE A 90 -5.67 1.11 -2.06
CA ILE A 90 -7.01 1.71 -2.03
C ILE A 90 -7.97 0.96 -2.98
N ASN A 91 -7.49 0.61 -4.17
CA ASN A 91 -8.32 -0.07 -5.17
C ASN A 91 -8.64 -1.52 -4.77
N ILE A 92 -7.63 -2.31 -4.39
CA ILE A 92 -7.84 -3.73 -4.06
C ILE A 92 -8.62 -3.94 -2.75
N THR A 93 -8.51 -3.00 -1.81
CA THR A 93 -9.28 -3.04 -0.56
C THR A 93 -10.70 -2.51 -0.71
N GLY A 94 -11.01 -1.85 -1.84
CA GLY A 94 -12.28 -1.18 -2.04
C GLY A 94 -12.52 -0.04 -1.05
N ALA A 95 -11.45 0.64 -0.61
CA ALA A 95 -11.50 1.68 0.41
C ALA A 95 -12.37 2.90 0.05
N ARG A 96 -12.77 3.03 -1.21
CA ARG A 96 -13.67 4.09 -1.72
C ARG A 96 -15.09 3.60 -2.01
N VAL A 97 -15.42 2.38 -1.61
CA VAL A 97 -16.75 1.81 -1.83
C VAL A 97 -17.45 1.72 -0.48
N GLU A 98 -18.57 2.42 -0.35
CA GLU A 98 -19.40 2.38 0.85
C GLU A 98 -19.91 0.97 1.16
N GLY A 99 -20.08 0.66 2.45
CA GLY A 99 -20.59 -0.63 2.88
C GLY A 99 -20.31 -0.94 4.34
N MET A 100 -20.13 -2.22 4.63
CA MET A 100 -19.81 -2.73 5.95
C MET A 100 -18.44 -3.38 5.98
N GLN A 101 -17.72 -3.17 7.06
CA GLN A 101 -16.48 -3.87 7.36
C GLN A 101 -16.68 -4.81 8.55
N PHE A 102 -16.23 -6.03 8.38
CA PHE A 102 -16.21 -7.05 9.43
C PHE A 102 -14.78 -7.45 9.74
N ALA A 103 -14.48 -7.72 11.00
CA ALA A 103 -13.24 -8.35 11.42
C ALA A 103 -13.54 -9.63 12.20
N PHE A 104 -12.77 -10.66 11.94
CA PHE A 104 -12.91 -11.98 12.58
C PHE A 104 -11.56 -12.45 13.10
N GLU A 105 -11.56 -13.20 14.19
CA GLU A 105 -10.42 -13.98 14.65
C GLU A 105 -10.72 -15.47 14.45
N LEU A 106 -9.82 -16.16 13.75
CA LEU A 106 -9.98 -17.56 13.37
C LEU A 106 -8.70 -18.34 13.66
N PRO A 107 -8.80 -19.64 13.92
CA PRO A 107 -7.63 -20.51 13.89
C PRO A 107 -7.04 -20.54 12.47
N ASP A 108 -5.72 -20.59 12.37
CA ASP A 108 -5.03 -20.71 11.06
C ASP A 108 -5.03 -22.17 10.59
N THR A 109 -6.21 -22.68 10.27
CA THR A 109 -6.42 -24.04 9.79
C THR A 109 -7.19 -24.05 8.47
N PRO A 110 -6.97 -25.03 7.60
CA PRO A 110 -7.71 -25.15 6.35
C PRO A 110 -9.23 -25.18 6.58
N GLY A 111 -9.96 -24.34 5.85
CA GLY A 111 -11.43 -24.28 5.93
C GLY A 111 -11.99 -23.39 7.03
N SER A 112 -11.16 -22.80 7.90
CA SER A 112 -11.64 -21.94 9.01
C SER A 112 -12.53 -20.77 8.56
N MET A 113 -12.31 -20.22 7.37
CA MET A 113 -13.12 -19.13 6.80
C MET A 113 -14.47 -19.58 6.23
N ARG A 114 -14.70 -20.89 6.07
CA ARG A 114 -15.87 -21.41 5.33
C ARG A 114 -17.19 -20.97 5.95
N VAL A 115 -17.31 -21.07 7.26
CA VAL A 115 -18.54 -20.70 7.98
C VAL A 115 -18.91 -19.23 7.76
N ILE A 116 -17.91 -18.33 7.73
CA ILE A 116 -18.13 -16.91 7.50
C ILE A 116 -18.65 -16.65 6.09
N PHE A 117 -17.98 -17.22 5.09
CA PHE A 117 -18.37 -17.01 3.69
C PHE A 117 -19.69 -17.69 3.33
N ASP A 118 -20.01 -18.85 3.92
CA ASP A 118 -21.31 -19.50 3.75
C ASP A 118 -22.43 -18.65 4.40
N THR A 119 -22.19 -18.05 5.57
CA THR A 119 -23.13 -17.11 6.19
C THR A 119 -23.33 -15.87 5.33
N MET A 120 -22.26 -15.23 4.87
CA MET A 120 -22.35 -14.05 3.99
C MET A 120 -23.10 -14.38 2.69
N ARG A 121 -22.87 -15.56 2.09
CA ARG A 121 -23.57 -16.02 0.89
C ARG A 121 -25.06 -16.21 1.15
N LYS A 122 -25.43 -16.79 2.28
CA LYS A 122 -26.84 -17.00 2.69
C LYS A 122 -27.61 -15.68 2.76
N HIS A 123 -26.95 -14.60 3.16
CA HIS A 123 -27.52 -13.24 3.22
C HIS A 123 -27.31 -12.43 1.93
N ASN A 124 -26.85 -13.05 0.84
CA ASN A 124 -26.55 -12.37 -0.44
C ASN A 124 -25.56 -11.19 -0.31
N ALA A 125 -24.69 -11.20 0.68
CA ALA A 125 -23.70 -10.16 0.89
C ALA A 125 -22.69 -10.13 -0.28
N ARG A 126 -22.48 -8.97 -0.89
CA ARG A 126 -21.55 -8.79 -2.00
C ARG A 126 -20.18 -8.38 -1.48
N ILE A 127 -19.25 -9.32 -1.42
CA ILE A 127 -17.89 -9.09 -0.93
C ILE A 127 -17.15 -8.17 -1.90
N ILE A 128 -16.49 -7.13 -1.36
CA ILE A 128 -15.63 -6.21 -2.07
C ILE A 128 -14.19 -6.68 -1.94
N SER A 129 -13.72 -6.95 -0.72
CA SER A 129 -12.37 -7.40 -0.45
C SER A 129 -12.31 -8.31 0.78
N VAL A 130 -11.28 -9.14 0.79
CA VAL A 130 -10.90 -9.99 1.92
C VAL A 130 -9.41 -9.81 2.15
N LEU A 131 -9.05 -9.40 3.35
CA LEU A 131 -7.67 -9.29 3.79
C LEU A 131 -7.43 -10.24 4.95
N SER A 132 -6.25 -10.77 5.04
CA SER A 132 -5.87 -11.69 6.11
C SER A 132 -4.51 -11.31 6.67
N SER A 133 -4.38 -11.30 8.00
CA SER A 133 -3.10 -11.17 8.69
C SER A 133 -2.89 -12.35 9.63
N TYR A 134 -1.65 -12.81 9.72
CA TYR A 134 -1.27 -13.83 10.69
C TYR A 134 -1.06 -13.18 12.05
N MET A 135 -1.44 -13.91 13.09
CA MET A 135 -1.24 -13.55 14.49
C MET A 135 -0.37 -14.60 15.18
N GLU A 136 0.03 -14.30 16.39
CA GLU A 136 0.62 -15.31 17.28
C GLU A 136 -0.41 -16.40 17.63
N ASP A 137 0.04 -17.51 18.23
CA ASP A 137 -0.80 -18.62 18.67
C ASP A 137 -1.61 -19.33 17.57
N ASN A 138 -1.06 -19.41 16.35
CA ASN A 138 -1.70 -20.11 15.23
C ASN A 138 -3.11 -19.57 14.90
N LYS A 139 -3.27 -18.27 15.05
CA LYS A 139 -4.49 -17.53 14.71
C LYS A 139 -4.26 -16.60 13.52
N ARG A 140 -5.38 -16.20 12.91
CA ARG A 140 -5.42 -15.16 11.89
C ARG A 140 -6.56 -14.20 12.10
N GLN A 141 -6.35 -12.95 11.75
CA GLN A 141 -7.43 -11.99 11.59
C GLN A 141 -7.83 -11.91 10.12
N ILE A 142 -9.14 -11.90 9.89
CA ILE A 142 -9.75 -11.74 8.57
C ILE A 142 -10.56 -10.46 8.59
N TYR A 143 -10.31 -9.61 7.60
CA TYR A 143 -11.09 -8.39 7.38
C TYR A 143 -11.87 -8.58 6.08
N VAL A 144 -13.19 -8.46 6.17
CA VAL A 144 -14.09 -8.59 5.01
C VAL A 144 -14.85 -7.28 4.84
N ARG A 145 -14.79 -6.72 3.64
CA ARG A 145 -15.66 -5.61 3.25
C ARG A 145 -16.73 -6.11 2.32
N ILE A 146 -17.95 -5.66 2.55
CA ILE A 146 -19.10 -5.92 1.69
C ILE A 146 -19.74 -4.62 1.23
N ARG A 147 -20.46 -4.65 0.12
CA ARG A 147 -21.26 -3.50 -0.33
C ARG A 147 -22.39 -3.22 0.66
N SER A 148 -22.88 -1.98 0.65
CA SER A 148 -24.08 -1.55 1.38
C SER A 148 -25.24 -2.50 1.10
N MET A 149 -26.01 -2.76 2.13
CA MET A 149 -27.22 -3.57 2.13
C MET A 149 -28.30 -2.83 2.90
N GLU A 150 -29.57 -3.27 2.76
CA GLU A 150 -30.67 -2.78 3.59
C GLU A 150 -30.37 -3.03 5.07
N GLU A 151 -30.71 -2.07 5.93
CA GLU A 151 -30.40 -2.09 7.37
C GLU A 151 -30.86 -3.38 8.07
N SER A 152 -32.08 -3.82 7.80
CA SER A 152 -32.63 -5.08 8.33
C SER A 152 -31.84 -6.33 7.88
N ALA A 153 -31.31 -6.31 6.66
CA ALA A 153 -30.46 -7.39 6.14
C ALA A 153 -29.07 -7.39 6.79
N VAL A 154 -28.53 -6.20 7.09
CA VAL A 154 -27.28 -6.05 7.86
C VAL A 154 -27.46 -6.59 9.28
N GLU A 155 -28.54 -6.23 9.99
CA GLU A 155 -28.83 -6.72 11.33
C GLU A 155 -28.93 -8.25 11.38
N ALA A 156 -29.64 -8.84 10.41
CA ALA A 156 -29.77 -10.30 10.30
C ALA A 156 -28.42 -10.98 10.02
N LEU A 157 -27.60 -10.39 9.15
CA LEU A 157 -26.25 -10.88 8.84
C LEU A 157 -25.34 -10.80 10.08
N VAL A 158 -25.32 -9.66 10.77
CA VAL A 158 -24.51 -9.45 11.98
C VAL A 158 -24.87 -10.49 13.04
N LYS A 159 -26.16 -10.70 13.32
CA LYS A 159 -26.63 -11.69 14.27
C LYS A 159 -26.17 -13.11 13.95
N ASP A 160 -26.26 -13.52 12.68
CA ASP A 160 -25.82 -14.86 12.26
C ASP A 160 -24.26 -14.96 12.33
N LEU A 161 -23.52 -13.89 12.06
CA LEU A 161 -22.07 -13.85 12.18
C LEU A 161 -21.60 -13.86 13.64
N GLU A 162 -22.28 -13.15 14.55
CA GLU A 162 -22.03 -13.21 16.01
C GLU A 162 -22.19 -14.63 16.56
N ALA A 163 -23.18 -15.35 16.06
CA ALA A 163 -23.43 -16.73 16.45
C ALA A 163 -22.27 -17.68 16.10
N THR A 164 -21.37 -17.29 15.18
CA THR A 164 -20.14 -18.06 14.88
C THR A 164 -19.10 -17.99 15.99
N GLY A 165 -19.20 -17.03 16.91
CA GLY A 165 -18.25 -16.80 18.00
C GLY A 165 -16.88 -16.27 17.57
N THR A 166 -16.75 -15.82 16.31
CA THR A 166 -15.48 -15.38 15.72
C THR A 166 -15.45 -13.90 15.32
N LEU A 167 -16.63 -13.25 15.36
CA LEU A 167 -16.77 -11.82 14.98
C LEU A 167 -16.16 -10.93 16.05
N LEU A 168 -15.25 -10.05 15.65
CA LEU A 168 -14.62 -9.03 16.50
C LEU A 168 -15.21 -7.64 16.27
N LEU A 169 -15.60 -7.34 15.03
CA LEU A 169 -16.08 -6.03 14.62
C LEU A 169 -17.08 -6.15 13.48
N ALA A 170 -18.16 -5.39 13.57
CA ALA A 170 -19.04 -5.05 12.46
C ALA A 170 -19.29 -3.54 12.50
N ALA A 171 -18.87 -2.82 11.47
CA ALA A 171 -18.99 -1.37 11.42
C ALA A 171 -19.33 -0.89 10.01
N PRO A 172 -20.14 0.17 9.86
CA PRO A 172 -20.30 0.86 8.60
C PRO A 172 -18.96 1.42 8.15
N TYR A 173 -18.77 1.48 6.83
CA TYR A 173 -17.59 2.02 6.20
C TYR A 173 -18.02 3.07 5.17
N ASP A 174 -17.78 4.32 5.50
CA ASP A 174 -18.04 5.51 4.67
C ASP A 174 -16.71 6.16 4.30
N VAL A 175 -16.65 6.84 3.14
CA VAL A 175 -15.45 7.52 2.62
C VAL A 175 -15.65 9.03 2.66
#